data_0977ad65223a72f3ec7934cdbc1209f1
#
_entry.id   0977ad65223a72f3ec7934cdbc1209f1
#
_cell.length_a   1.000
_cell.length_b   1.000
_cell.length_c   1.000
_cell.angle_alpha   90.00
_cell.angle_beta   90.00
_cell.angle_gamma   90.00
#
_symmetry.space_group_name_H-M   'P 1'
#
loop_
_entity.id
_entity.type
_entity.pdbx_description
1 polymer ?
#
loop_
_entity_poly.entity_id
_entity_poly.type
_entity_poly.pdbx_seq_one_letter_code
_entity_poly.pdbx_strand_id
1 'polypeptide(L)'
;MTIKQRKPRFQGARRTGVRPILFLRSLKMELSALIVIATAIAFLMCWILLKIDLSWWIAMPITLVVALGFTYTFSRGLTARLRQLRDVAEAMANGDYSVRVPIDDSSHDEVEQLARSFNEMAAELQHADKMRMDMIANVSHELRTPVSALQAQVENMADGVTEPTPANLESILNQTHRLSDLIAFLLDLSRMEAGAASLDIERFNFAEFLDDTIEPLEIADGGHAHIIEMNVPDDIMIEGDQDRLRQLFTNIIGNALKHSPDGTNVLVEAHEDIPHGTVVTNVVNFGSQISPDSRSDIFRRFVRAKTGPGTESGGTGLGLSIARWAAQLHGGTVQVVDDSRGANFEIVLPKYHIVG
;
A
#
# COMPACT_ATOMS: atom_id res chain seq x y z
N MET A 1 8.17 -6.61 35.46
CA MET A 1 9.03 -5.39 35.48
C MET A 1 8.48 -4.47 34.41
N THR A 2 7.64 -3.52 34.81
CA THR A 2 6.76 -2.73 33.94
C THR A 2 7.51 -1.48 33.48
N ILE A 3 7.90 -1.45 32.22
CA ILE A 3 8.55 -0.27 31.62
C ILE A 3 7.45 0.75 31.30
N LYS A 4 7.37 1.78 32.13
CA LYS A 4 6.51 2.93 31.96
C LYS A 4 7.04 3.80 30.82
N GLN A 5 6.44 3.70 29.63
CA GLN A 5 6.69 4.63 28.52
C GLN A 5 6.27 6.05 28.95
N ARG A 6 7.24 6.93 29.15
CA ARG A 6 7.02 8.37 29.30
C ARG A 6 6.73 8.97 27.92
N LYS A 7 5.46 9.31 27.68
CA LYS A 7 5.09 10.19 26.56
C LYS A 7 5.77 11.56 26.73
N PRO A 8 6.49 12.07 25.75
CA PRO A 8 6.99 13.44 25.79
C PRO A 8 5.78 14.40 25.71
N ARG A 9 5.56 15.16 26.75
CA ARG A 9 4.64 16.30 26.73
C ARG A 9 5.33 17.43 25.98
N PHE A 10 4.96 17.64 24.73
CA PHE A 10 5.23 18.90 24.05
C PHE A 10 4.42 20.00 24.74
N GLN A 11 5.06 20.70 25.66
CA GLN A 11 4.53 21.97 26.18
C GLN A 11 4.57 22.99 25.06
N GLY A 12 3.39 23.52 24.73
CA GLY A 12 3.24 24.56 23.72
C GLY A 12 4.19 25.73 23.98
N ALA A 13 5.14 25.90 23.08
CA ALA A 13 6.02 27.06 23.06
C ALA A 13 5.16 28.33 22.96
N ARG A 14 5.25 29.19 23.98
CA ARG A 14 4.60 30.52 23.99
C ARG A 14 5.00 31.27 22.72
N ARG A 15 3.98 31.64 21.93
CA ARG A 15 4.09 32.52 20.76
C ARG A 15 4.57 33.91 21.19
N THR A 16 5.87 34.15 21.19
CA THR A 16 6.49 35.48 21.22
C THR A 16 7.35 35.62 19.96
N GLY A 17 6.73 35.70 18.81
CA GLY A 17 7.35 36.06 17.56
C GLY A 17 6.57 37.22 16.96
N VAL A 18 7.26 38.28 16.62
CA VAL A 18 6.75 39.36 15.79
C VAL A 18 6.18 38.73 14.52
N ARG A 19 4.88 38.94 14.25
CA ARG A 19 4.23 38.41 13.04
C ARG A 19 4.95 38.98 11.82
N PRO A 20 5.43 38.17 10.87
CA PRO A 20 5.97 38.68 9.61
C PRO A 20 4.89 39.43 8.85
N ILE A 21 5.31 40.39 8.05
CA ILE A 21 4.45 41.28 7.28
C ILE A 21 3.64 40.44 6.28
N LEU A 22 2.36 40.36 6.49
CA LEU A 22 1.35 39.44 5.90
C LEU A 22 1.11 39.57 4.39
N PHE A 23 2.01 40.23 3.61
CA PHE A 23 1.70 40.60 2.23
C PHE A 23 2.67 40.06 1.16
N LEU A 24 3.74 39.36 1.53
CA LEU A 24 4.75 38.94 0.58
C LEU A 24 4.66 37.41 0.33
N ARG A 25 4.33 37.05 -0.90
CA ARG A 25 4.06 35.68 -1.36
C ARG A 25 5.31 34.78 -1.51
N SER A 26 6.50 35.27 -1.24
CA SER A 26 7.75 34.54 -1.48
C SER A 26 8.79 34.89 -0.41
N LEU A 27 9.49 33.84 0.08
CA LEU A 27 10.62 33.97 1.01
C LEU A 27 11.67 35.00 0.50
N LYS A 28 11.92 35.05 -0.82
CA LYS A 28 12.80 36.05 -1.45
C LYS A 28 12.28 37.47 -1.24
N MET A 29 10.96 37.65 -1.38
CA MET A 29 10.36 38.99 -1.20
C MET A 29 10.35 39.36 0.29
N GLU A 30 10.13 38.46 1.21
CA GLU A 30 10.23 38.72 2.64
C GLU A 30 11.65 39.10 3.06
N LEU A 31 12.66 38.36 2.57
CA LEU A 31 14.06 38.69 2.83
C LEU A 31 14.46 40.03 2.18
N SER A 32 14.01 40.29 0.95
CA SER A 32 14.26 41.56 0.28
C SER A 32 13.61 42.73 1.02
N ALA A 33 12.35 42.56 1.40
CA ALA A 33 11.62 43.56 2.18
C ALA A 33 12.29 43.83 3.54
N LEU A 34 12.75 42.78 4.20
CA LEU A 34 13.52 42.91 5.45
C LEU A 34 14.75 43.74 5.29
N ILE A 35 15.56 43.47 4.24
CA ILE A 35 16.79 44.21 3.98
C ILE A 35 16.47 45.71 3.70
N VAL A 36 15.42 45.95 2.89
CA VAL A 36 14.98 47.31 2.58
C VAL A 36 14.47 48.03 3.84
N ILE A 37 13.67 47.38 4.66
CA ILE A 37 13.14 47.97 5.91
C ILE A 37 14.28 48.20 6.92
N ALA A 38 15.18 47.24 7.08
CA ALA A 38 16.30 47.37 8.00
C ALA A 38 17.23 48.54 7.58
N THR A 39 17.51 48.65 6.27
CA THR A 39 18.32 49.76 5.74
C THR A 39 17.60 51.10 5.85
N ALA A 40 16.29 51.14 5.60
CA ALA A 40 15.48 52.35 5.76
C ALA A 40 15.41 52.81 7.23
N ILE A 41 15.22 51.90 8.17
CA ILE A 41 15.24 52.19 9.62
C ILE A 41 16.61 52.72 10.03
N ALA A 42 17.70 52.07 9.59
CA ALA A 42 19.06 52.51 9.88
C ALA A 42 19.33 53.92 9.33
N PHE A 43 18.92 54.17 8.09
CA PHE A 43 19.10 55.49 7.46
C PHE A 43 18.28 56.59 8.17
N LEU A 44 17.00 56.32 8.48
CA LEU A 44 16.13 57.25 9.18
C LEU A 44 16.66 57.55 10.58
N MET A 45 17.12 56.55 11.31
CA MET A 45 17.68 56.66 12.64
C MET A 45 18.95 57.49 12.61
N CYS A 46 19.85 57.21 11.66
CA CYS A 46 21.10 58.02 11.47
C CYS A 46 20.79 59.49 11.15
N TRP A 47 19.81 59.75 10.29
CA TRP A 47 19.36 61.07 9.92
C TRP A 47 18.79 61.84 11.13
N ILE A 48 17.97 61.23 11.98
CA ILE A 48 17.41 61.82 13.18
C ILE A 48 18.50 62.14 14.22
N LEU A 49 19.45 61.22 14.44
CA LEU A 49 20.54 61.41 15.41
C LEU A 49 21.47 62.57 14.98
N LEU A 50 21.76 62.69 13.69
CA LEU A 50 22.56 63.80 13.15
C LEU A 50 21.81 65.15 13.25
N LYS A 51 20.45 65.13 13.14
CA LYS A 51 19.64 66.36 13.23
C LYS A 51 19.55 66.90 14.66
N ILE A 52 19.82 66.06 15.68
CA ILE A 52 19.90 66.43 17.12
C ILE A 52 21.33 66.86 17.51
N ASP A 53 22.18 67.17 16.53
CA ASP A 53 23.59 67.54 16.71
C ASP A 53 24.45 66.46 17.39
N LEU A 54 24.04 65.17 17.31
CA LEU A 54 24.88 64.10 17.83
C LEU A 54 26.03 63.83 16.90
N SER A 55 27.24 63.75 17.46
CA SER A 55 28.46 63.48 16.66
C SER A 55 28.31 62.13 15.91
N TRP A 56 28.72 62.14 14.64
CA TRP A 56 28.62 60.96 13.78
C TRP A 56 29.31 59.72 14.34
N TRP A 57 30.34 59.85 15.13
CA TRP A 57 31.03 58.78 15.87
C TRP A 57 30.13 58.04 16.85
N ILE A 58 29.09 58.69 17.40
CA ILE A 58 28.12 58.09 18.30
C ILE A 58 26.89 57.64 17.54
N ALA A 59 26.45 58.36 16.55
CA ALA A 59 25.26 58.03 15.75
C ALA A 59 25.43 56.72 14.95
N MET A 60 26.59 56.49 14.35
CA MET A 60 26.88 55.29 13.54
C MET A 60 26.80 53.98 14.37
N PRO A 61 27.46 53.79 15.52
CA PRO A 61 27.36 52.56 16.26
C PRO A 61 25.96 52.30 16.81
N ILE A 62 25.20 53.34 17.17
CA ILE A 62 23.80 53.18 17.63
C ILE A 62 22.93 52.65 16.50
N THR A 63 23.02 53.25 15.32
CA THR A 63 22.24 52.78 14.14
C THR A 63 22.61 51.34 13.76
N LEU A 64 23.88 50.97 13.83
CA LEU A 64 24.37 49.62 13.55
C LEU A 64 23.76 48.59 14.54
N VAL A 65 23.79 48.92 15.86
CA VAL A 65 23.23 48.02 16.92
C VAL A 65 21.71 47.80 16.71
N VAL A 66 20.97 48.86 16.38
CA VAL A 66 19.52 48.77 16.10
C VAL A 66 19.25 47.92 14.85
N ALA A 67 19.99 48.16 13.77
CA ALA A 67 19.85 47.36 12.56
C ALA A 67 20.19 45.89 12.77
N LEU A 68 21.26 45.59 13.49
CA LEU A 68 21.62 44.20 13.87
C LEU A 68 20.58 43.56 14.78
N GLY A 69 20.03 44.27 15.77
CA GLY A 69 18.97 43.81 16.65
C GLY A 69 17.71 43.48 15.88
N PHE A 70 17.30 44.32 14.93
CA PHE A 70 16.16 44.07 14.05
C PHE A 70 16.38 42.85 13.16
N THR A 71 17.52 42.73 12.50
CA THR A 71 17.87 41.60 11.66
C THR A 71 17.92 40.30 12.46
N TYR A 72 18.48 40.34 13.66
CA TYR A 72 18.55 39.15 14.55
C TYR A 72 17.18 38.67 15.00
N THR A 73 16.27 39.56 15.40
CA THR A 73 14.92 39.18 15.84
C THR A 73 14.11 38.57 14.71
N PHE A 74 14.24 39.09 13.50
CA PHE A 74 13.55 38.54 12.35
C PHE A 74 14.14 37.21 11.87
N SER A 75 15.47 37.09 11.81
CA SER A 75 16.17 35.85 11.43
C SER A 75 15.80 34.68 12.37
N ARG A 76 15.50 34.97 13.64
CA ARG A 76 15.04 33.94 14.59
C ARG A 76 13.73 33.27 14.17
N GLY A 77 12.78 34.03 13.61
CA GLY A 77 11.50 33.50 13.14
C GLY A 77 11.66 32.46 12.04
N LEU A 78 12.47 32.79 11.03
CA LEU A 78 12.75 31.91 9.90
C LEU A 78 13.50 30.64 10.33
N THR A 79 14.55 30.83 11.16
CA THR A 79 15.34 29.71 11.65
C THR A 79 14.54 28.78 12.56
N ALA A 80 13.53 29.27 13.29
CA ALA A 80 12.65 28.44 14.12
C ALA A 80 11.79 27.49 13.26
N ARG A 81 11.25 27.95 12.14
CA ARG A 81 10.46 27.09 11.21
C ARG A 81 11.33 25.99 10.59
N LEU A 82 12.54 26.32 10.15
CA LEU A 82 13.47 25.31 9.62
C LEU A 82 13.92 24.30 10.67
N ARG A 83 14.07 24.73 11.95
CA ARG A 83 14.35 23.80 13.04
C ARG A 83 13.19 22.83 13.30
N GLN A 84 11.94 23.29 13.24
CA GLN A 84 10.78 22.42 13.36
C GLN A 84 10.76 21.36 12.26
N LEU A 85 11.03 21.73 11.01
CA LEU A 85 11.17 20.78 9.90
C LEU A 85 12.25 19.74 10.17
N ARG A 86 13.43 20.19 10.65
CA ARG A 86 14.53 19.29 11.00
C ARG A 86 14.13 18.33 12.13
N ASP A 87 13.50 18.85 13.20
CA ASP A 87 13.14 18.05 14.37
C ASP A 87 12.08 16.99 14.02
N VAL A 88 11.13 17.31 13.14
CA VAL A 88 10.17 16.35 12.59
C VAL A 88 10.85 15.34 11.66
N ALA A 89 11.80 15.78 10.82
CA ALA A 89 12.58 14.86 9.97
C ALA A 89 13.40 13.87 10.81
N GLU A 90 14.00 14.33 11.90
CA GLU A 90 14.76 13.48 12.83
C GLU A 90 13.85 12.48 13.56
N ALA A 91 12.64 12.89 13.98
CA ALA A 91 11.66 11.98 14.55
C ALA A 91 11.20 10.90 13.55
N MET A 92 10.97 11.29 12.28
CA MET A 92 10.63 10.35 11.20
C MET A 92 11.76 9.37 10.91
N ALA A 93 13.02 9.84 10.90
CA ALA A 93 14.19 8.97 10.73
C ALA A 93 14.31 7.93 11.86
N ASN A 94 13.79 8.24 13.05
CA ASN A 94 13.71 7.32 14.19
C ASN A 94 12.44 6.45 14.20
N GLY A 95 11.62 6.48 13.13
CA GLY A 95 10.43 5.64 12.97
C GLY A 95 9.13 6.24 13.54
N ASP A 96 9.13 7.48 14.03
CA ASP A 96 7.89 8.15 14.45
C ASP A 96 7.27 8.93 13.28
N TYR A 97 6.48 8.24 12.46
CA TYR A 97 5.78 8.82 11.32
C TYR A 97 4.48 9.57 11.71
N SER A 98 4.14 9.63 12.99
CA SER A 98 2.94 10.32 13.48
C SER A 98 3.11 11.83 13.62
N VAL A 99 4.34 12.31 13.68
CA VAL A 99 4.70 13.73 13.82
C VAL A 99 4.38 14.51 12.55
N ARG A 100 3.96 15.76 12.74
CA ARG A 100 3.65 16.68 11.62
C ARG A 100 4.26 18.05 11.89
N VAL A 101 4.66 18.71 10.81
CA VAL A 101 5.06 20.12 10.86
C VAL A 101 3.80 20.96 11.02
N PRO A 102 3.73 21.89 11.97
CA PRO A 102 2.59 22.80 12.10
C PRO A 102 2.44 23.66 10.85
N ILE A 103 1.24 23.67 10.26
CA ILE A 103 0.87 24.45 9.07
C ILE A 103 0.21 25.75 9.52
N ASP A 104 0.57 26.87 8.90
CA ASP A 104 -0.09 28.16 9.08
C ASP A 104 -0.89 28.47 7.79
N ASP A 105 -2.20 28.21 7.81
CA ASP A 105 -3.08 28.40 6.66
C ASP A 105 -3.15 29.85 6.16
N SER A 106 -2.65 30.80 6.94
CA SER A 106 -2.58 32.23 6.55
C SER A 106 -1.33 32.56 5.70
N SER A 107 -0.33 31.69 5.70
CA SER A 107 0.91 31.84 4.93
C SER A 107 0.89 30.98 3.68
N HIS A 108 1.39 31.50 2.57
CA HIS A 108 1.54 30.79 1.29
C HIS A 108 2.97 30.91 0.77
N ASP A 109 3.95 30.96 1.66
CA ASP A 109 5.36 31.03 1.33
C ASP A 109 5.95 29.66 0.99
N GLU A 110 7.16 29.63 0.46
CA GLU A 110 7.86 28.41 0.03
C GLU A 110 8.14 27.47 1.21
N VAL A 111 8.28 27.98 2.44
CA VAL A 111 8.49 27.17 3.64
C VAL A 111 7.21 26.45 4.03
N GLU A 112 6.06 27.11 3.86
CA GLU A 112 4.74 26.49 4.10
C GLU A 112 4.44 25.40 3.06
N GLN A 113 4.76 25.65 1.79
CA GLN A 113 4.61 24.64 0.74
C GLN A 113 5.51 23.42 1.02
N LEU A 114 6.75 23.66 1.47
CA LEU A 114 7.63 22.57 1.91
C LEU A 114 7.06 21.79 3.09
N ALA A 115 6.47 22.49 4.07
CA ALA A 115 5.84 21.86 5.23
C ALA A 115 4.65 20.98 4.84
N ARG A 116 3.82 21.41 3.85
CA ARG A 116 2.71 20.62 3.30
C ARG A 116 3.22 19.36 2.61
N SER A 117 4.15 19.48 1.67
CA SER A 117 4.75 18.32 0.98
C SER A 117 5.42 17.35 1.96
N PHE A 118 6.05 17.88 3.02
CA PHE A 118 6.64 17.07 4.07
C PHE A 118 5.58 16.29 4.87
N ASN A 119 4.46 16.94 5.19
CA ASN A 119 3.34 16.30 5.90
C ASN A 119 2.64 15.23 5.03
N GLU A 120 2.54 15.46 3.71
CA GLU A 120 2.03 14.46 2.76
C GLU A 120 2.94 13.23 2.73
N MET A 121 4.26 13.42 2.59
CA MET A 121 5.22 12.32 2.66
C MET A 121 5.15 11.57 4.00
N ALA A 122 5.00 12.30 5.13
CA ALA A 122 4.83 11.70 6.45
C ALA A 122 3.55 10.86 6.55
N ALA A 123 2.46 11.29 5.90
CA ALA A 123 1.21 10.53 5.86
C ALA A 123 1.35 9.24 5.05
N GLU A 124 2.03 9.29 3.91
CA GLU A 124 2.31 8.11 3.08
C GLU A 124 3.20 7.10 3.81
N LEU A 125 4.28 7.56 4.47
CA LEU A 125 5.13 6.68 5.26
C LEU A 125 4.39 6.05 6.44
N GLN A 126 3.55 6.83 7.13
CA GLN A 126 2.72 6.32 8.22
C GLN A 126 1.73 5.26 7.74
N HIS A 127 1.14 5.48 6.56
CA HIS A 127 0.22 4.52 5.95
C HIS A 127 0.95 3.22 5.56
N ALA A 128 2.12 3.34 4.93
CA ALA A 128 2.95 2.20 4.56
C ALA A 128 3.41 1.39 5.79
N ASP A 129 3.86 2.06 6.85
CA ASP A 129 4.28 1.39 8.11
C ASP A 129 3.10 0.67 8.77
N LYS A 130 1.93 1.31 8.82
CA LYS A 130 0.71 0.69 9.35
C LYS A 130 0.33 -0.56 8.54
N MET A 131 0.33 -0.47 7.21
CA MET A 131 0.04 -1.64 6.36
C MET A 131 1.03 -2.78 6.60
N ARG A 132 2.32 -2.46 6.79
CA ARG A 132 3.35 -3.44 7.12
C ARG A 132 3.09 -4.11 8.47
N MET A 133 2.73 -3.35 9.49
CA MET A 133 2.41 -3.89 10.82
C MET A 133 1.14 -4.75 10.82
N ASP A 134 0.09 -4.28 10.15
CA ASP A 134 -1.16 -5.03 9.99
C ASP A 134 -0.91 -6.35 9.24
N MET A 135 -0.03 -6.34 8.23
CA MET A 135 0.39 -7.55 7.51
C MET A 135 1.10 -8.54 8.43
N ILE A 136 2.11 -8.10 9.21
CA ILE A 136 2.83 -8.98 10.15
C ILE A 136 1.87 -9.60 11.17
N ALA A 137 0.93 -8.81 11.67
CA ALA A 137 -0.09 -9.29 12.62
C ALA A 137 -1.00 -10.35 11.99
N ASN A 138 -1.49 -10.11 10.77
CA ASN A 138 -2.35 -11.04 10.04
C ASN A 138 -1.62 -12.33 9.68
N VAL A 139 -0.38 -12.23 9.16
CA VAL A 139 0.47 -13.40 8.88
C VAL A 139 0.67 -14.24 10.13
N SER A 140 0.99 -13.61 11.26
CA SER A 140 1.19 -14.31 12.53
C SER A 140 -0.09 -15.05 12.99
N HIS A 141 -1.26 -14.46 12.75
CA HIS A 141 -2.53 -15.08 13.06
C HIS A 141 -2.85 -16.25 12.13
N GLU A 142 -2.68 -16.05 10.81
CA GLU A 142 -2.95 -17.08 9.79
C GLU A 142 -1.96 -18.26 9.85
N LEU A 143 -0.75 -18.06 10.33
CA LEU A 143 0.19 -19.16 10.61
C LEU A 143 -0.14 -19.91 11.91
N ARG A 144 -0.57 -19.21 12.96
CA ARG A 144 -0.84 -19.81 14.26
C ARG A 144 -1.99 -20.83 14.21
N THR A 145 -3.05 -20.50 13.48
CA THR A 145 -4.25 -21.32 13.38
C THR A 145 -3.95 -22.73 12.83
N PRO A 146 -3.37 -22.91 11.62
CA PRO A 146 -3.06 -24.24 11.09
C PRO A 146 -2.00 -24.97 11.92
N VAL A 147 -0.99 -24.25 12.44
CA VAL A 147 0.04 -24.87 13.30
C VAL A 147 -0.58 -25.44 14.57
N SER A 148 -1.48 -24.68 15.24
CA SER A 148 -2.16 -25.18 16.45
C SER A 148 -3.11 -26.34 16.14
N ALA A 149 -3.78 -26.33 15.00
CA ALA A 149 -4.65 -27.45 14.57
C ALA A 149 -3.82 -28.71 14.27
N LEU A 150 -2.70 -28.58 13.56
CA LEU A 150 -1.75 -29.67 13.30
C LEU A 150 -1.20 -30.25 14.60
N GLN A 151 -0.76 -29.37 15.51
CA GLN A 151 -0.24 -29.81 16.81
C GLN A 151 -1.29 -30.62 17.59
N ALA A 152 -2.52 -30.09 17.71
CA ALA A 152 -3.58 -30.78 18.42
C ALA A 152 -3.95 -32.14 17.80
N GLN A 153 -3.99 -32.23 16.45
CA GLN A 153 -4.25 -33.50 15.77
C GLN A 153 -3.15 -34.53 16.02
N VAL A 154 -1.89 -34.12 15.93
CA VAL A 154 -0.73 -35.02 16.18
C VAL A 154 -0.64 -35.42 17.64
N GLU A 155 -0.88 -34.52 18.60
CA GLU A 155 -0.93 -34.83 20.05
C GLU A 155 -2.05 -35.82 20.38
N ASN A 156 -3.27 -35.63 19.85
CA ASN A 156 -4.38 -36.54 20.01
C ASN A 156 -4.06 -37.95 19.46
N MET A 157 -3.34 -38.05 18.36
CA MET A 157 -2.88 -39.34 17.83
C MET A 157 -1.79 -39.97 18.70
N ALA A 158 -0.83 -39.18 19.17
CA ALA A 158 0.24 -39.68 20.03
C ALA A 158 -0.27 -40.16 21.37
N ASP A 159 -1.30 -39.50 21.92
CA ASP A 159 -1.93 -39.87 23.18
C ASP A 159 -2.96 -41.02 23.03
N GLY A 160 -3.17 -41.55 21.81
CA GLY A 160 -4.12 -42.59 21.52
C GLY A 160 -5.59 -42.19 21.62
N VAL A 161 -5.88 -40.88 21.67
CA VAL A 161 -7.26 -40.33 21.69
C VAL A 161 -7.91 -40.45 20.31
N THR A 162 -7.11 -40.32 19.26
CA THR A 162 -7.56 -40.43 17.87
C THR A 162 -6.69 -41.46 17.13
N GLU A 163 -7.33 -42.38 16.41
CA GLU A 163 -6.60 -43.35 15.60
C GLU A 163 -5.99 -42.70 14.37
N PRO A 164 -4.75 -43.10 13.94
CA PRO A 164 -4.12 -42.63 12.73
C PRO A 164 -4.76 -43.25 11.47
N THR A 165 -6.01 -42.90 11.20
CA THR A 165 -6.72 -43.33 10.00
C THR A 165 -6.20 -42.59 8.75
N PRO A 166 -6.36 -43.16 7.54
CA PRO A 166 -5.99 -42.43 6.28
C PRO A 166 -6.64 -41.05 6.17
N ALA A 167 -7.89 -40.90 6.58
CA ALA A 167 -8.62 -39.63 6.56
C ALA A 167 -8.02 -38.61 7.52
N ASN A 168 -7.59 -39.02 8.73
CA ASN A 168 -6.94 -38.10 9.68
C ASN A 168 -5.54 -37.67 9.21
N LEU A 169 -4.78 -38.59 8.59
CA LEU A 169 -3.47 -38.28 8.00
C LEU A 169 -3.60 -37.33 6.78
N GLU A 170 -4.61 -37.55 5.95
CA GLU A 170 -4.94 -36.67 4.83
C GLU A 170 -5.31 -35.26 5.31
N SER A 171 -6.05 -35.13 6.40
CA SER A 171 -6.36 -33.84 7.03
C SER A 171 -5.08 -33.10 7.45
N ILE A 172 -4.12 -33.81 8.07
CA ILE A 172 -2.81 -33.26 8.45
C ILE A 172 -2.03 -32.81 7.21
N LEU A 173 -2.00 -33.66 6.17
CA LEU A 173 -1.31 -33.35 4.93
C LEU A 173 -1.90 -32.09 4.26
N ASN A 174 -3.20 -31.97 4.19
CA ASN A 174 -3.90 -30.81 3.66
C ASN A 174 -3.59 -29.53 4.45
N GLN A 175 -3.50 -29.61 5.78
CA GLN A 175 -3.08 -28.46 6.59
C GLN A 175 -1.60 -28.08 6.35
N THR A 176 -0.75 -29.05 6.11
CA THR A 176 0.66 -28.84 5.80
C THR A 176 0.84 -28.18 4.43
N HIS A 177 0.07 -28.60 3.42
CA HIS A 177 0.05 -27.95 2.11
C HIS A 177 -0.40 -26.49 2.21
N ARG A 178 -1.49 -26.22 2.96
CA ARG A 178 -1.94 -24.83 3.20
C ARG A 178 -0.88 -23.96 3.85
N LEU A 179 -0.10 -24.52 4.78
CA LEU A 179 1.00 -23.80 5.42
C LEU A 179 2.14 -23.51 4.43
N SER A 180 2.46 -24.48 3.56
CA SER A 180 3.46 -24.31 2.50
C SER A 180 3.07 -23.21 1.51
N ASP A 181 1.81 -23.18 1.09
CA ASP A 181 1.25 -22.16 0.20
C ASP A 181 1.33 -20.76 0.84
N LEU A 182 1.03 -20.67 2.13
CA LEU A 182 1.15 -19.41 2.86
C LEU A 182 2.61 -18.91 2.93
N ILE A 183 3.56 -19.81 3.18
CA ILE A 183 4.99 -19.48 3.20
C ILE A 183 5.46 -19.04 1.81
N ALA A 184 5.10 -19.75 0.76
CA ALA A 184 5.43 -19.38 -0.61
C ALA A 184 4.91 -17.98 -0.94
N PHE A 185 3.64 -17.69 -0.60
CA PHE A 185 3.08 -16.35 -0.75
C PHE A 185 3.87 -15.26 -0.01
N LEU A 186 4.31 -15.52 1.23
CA LEU A 186 5.08 -14.56 2.01
C LEU A 186 6.45 -14.27 1.39
N LEU A 187 7.10 -15.29 0.84
CA LEU A 187 8.36 -15.13 0.11
C LEU A 187 8.16 -14.30 -1.16
N ASP A 188 7.11 -14.57 -1.91
CA ASP A 188 6.78 -13.81 -3.10
C ASP A 188 6.47 -12.34 -2.76
N LEU A 189 5.72 -12.12 -1.70
CA LEU A 189 5.42 -10.77 -1.21
C LEU A 189 6.68 -10.01 -0.77
N SER A 190 7.62 -10.69 -0.10
CA SER A 190 8.91 -10.10 0.29
C SER A 190 9.75 -9.70 -0.93
N ARG A 191 9.73 -10.52 -1.99
CA ARG A 191 10.39 -10.21 -3.27
C ARG A 191 9.76 -9.02 -3.98
N MET A 192 8.42 -8.89 -3.91
CA MET A 192 7.70 -7.72 -4.41
C MET A 192 8.17 -6.43 -3.76
N GLU A 193 8.15 -6.40 -2.42
CA GLU A 193 8.54 -5.20 -1.65
C GLU A 193 9.99 -4.80 -1.90
N ALA A 194 10.84 -5.78 -2.19
CA ALA A 194 12.23 -5.54 -2.56
C ALA A 194 12.43 -5.06 -4.02
N GLY A 195 11.36 -5.00 -4.84
CA GLY A 195 11.46 -4.69 -6.28
C GLY A 195 12.28 -5.74 -7.07
N ALA A 196 12.48 -6.93 -6.49
CA ALA A 196 13.35 -7.98 -7.01
C ALA A 196 12.58 -9.11 -7.74
N ALA A 197 11.30 -8.92 -8.05
CA ALA A 197 10.52 -9.89 -8.80
C ALA A 197 10.91 -9.80 -10.28
N SER A 198 11.92 -10.56 -10.69
CA SER A 198 12.20 -10.81 -12.12
C SER A 198 11.18 -11.82 -12.64
N LEU A 199 10.50 -11.48 -13.75
CA LEU A 199 9.65 -12.42 -14.47
C LEU A 199 10.52 -13.24 -15.43
N ASP A 200 10.24 -14.53 -15.53
CA ASP A 200 10.77 -15.39 -16.58
C ASP A 200 9.79 -15.38 -17.78
N ILE A 201 10.01 -14.43 -18.67
CA ILE A 201 9.08 -14.15 -19.76
C ILE A 201 9.31 -15.12 -20.92
N GLU A 202 8.30 -15.93 -21.21
CA GLU A 202 8.25 -16.84 -22.35
C GLU A 202 7.04 -16.51 -23.24
N ARG A 203 7.12 -16.92 -24.52
CA ARG A 203 6.01 -16.82 -25.45
C ARG A 203 5.37 -18.19 -25.64
N PHE A 204 4.08 -18.28 -25.36
CA PHE A 204 3.35 -19.55 -25.38
C PHE A 204 1.91 -19.38 -25.91
N ASN A 205 1.28 -20.52 -26.23
CA ASN A 205 -0.12 -20.58 -26.61
C ASN A 205 -1.00 -20.46 -25.37
N PHE A 206 -1.93 -19.49 -25.38
CA PHE A 206 -2.74 -19.21 -24.22
C PHE A 206 -3.83 -20.25 -23.95
N ALA A 207 -4.40 -20.83 -25.02
CA ALA A 207 -5.42 -21.87 -24.88
C ALA A 207 -4.82 -23.16 -24.29
N GLU A 208 -3.66 -23.62 -24.80
CA GLU A 208 -2.94 -24.79 -24.27
C GLU A 208 -2.53 -24.56 -22.81
N PHE A 209 -2.03 -23.38 -22.48
CA PHE A 209 -1.65 -23.00 -21.10
C PHE A 209 -2.84 -23.04 -20.16
N LEU A 210 -4.01 -22.55 -20.56
CA LEU A 210 -5.22 -22.60 -19.74
C LEU A 210 -5.72 -24.02 -19.55
N ASP A 211 -5.69 -24.86 -20.59
CA ASP A 211 -6.07 -26.27 -20.52
C ASP A 211 -5.21 -27.02 -19.49
N ASP A 212 -3.87 -26.89 -19.57
CA ASP A 212 -2.92 -27.43 -18.59
C ASP A 212 -3.15 -26.91 -17.16
N THR A 213 -3.71 -25.72 -17.01
CA THR A 213 -3.98 -25.11 -15.70
C THR A 213 -5.32 -25.60 -15.14
N ILE A 214 -6.29 -25.86 -15.98
CA ILE A 214 -7.65 -26.28 -15.65
C ILE A 214 -7.70 -27.77 -15.27
N GLU A 215 -7.02 -28.66 -16.00
CA GLU A 215 -7.04 -30.10 -15.81
C GLU A 215 -6.83 -30.52 -14.32
N PRO A 216 -5.82 -30.01 -13.57
CA PRO A 216 -5.65 -30.34 -12.16
C PRO A 216 -6.81 -29.87 -11.28
N LEU A 217 -7.47 -28.76 -11.64
CA LEU A 217 -8.57 -28.19 -10.87
C LEU A 217 -9.86 -29.03 -11.02
N GLU A 218 -10.14 -29.53 -12.23
CA GLU A 218 -11.24 -30.43 -12.50
C GLU A 218 -11.09 -31.75 -11.73
N ILE A 219 -9.87 -32.31 -11.73
CA ILE A 219 -9.56 -33.52 -10.95
C ILE A 219 -9.78 -33.29 -9.46
N ALA A 220 -9.35 -32.13 -8.93
CA ALA A 220 -9.50 -31.81 -7.51
C ALA A 220 -10.95 -31.53 -7.11
N ASP A 221 -11.80 -31.07 -8.03
CA ASP A 221 -13.23 -30.77 -7.81
C ASP A 221 -14.11 -32.03 -7.81
N GLY A 222 -13.59 -33.20 -8.07
CA GLY A 222 -14.24 -34.51 -8.34
C GLY A 222 -15.39 -34.96 -7.43
N GLY A 223 -15.84 -34.12 -6.47
CA GLY A 223 -16.99 -34.32 -5.60
C GLY A 223 -18.21 -33.43 -5.88
N HIS A 224 -18.03 -32.31 -6.55
CA HIS A 224 -19.07 -31.29 -6.81
C HIS A 224 -19.62 -31.31 -8.23
N ALA A 225 -19.00 -32.06 -9.15
CA ALA A 225 -19.41 -32.24 -10.54
C ALA A 225 -19.56 -30.92 -11.32
N HIS A 226 -18.69 -29.95 -11.06
CA HIS A 226 -18.60 -28.76 -11.89
C HIS A 226 -17.91 -29.09 -13.22
N ILE A 227 -18.36 -28.49 -14.31
CA ILE A 227 -17.72 -28.56 -15.61
C ILE A 227 -17.12 -27.18 -15.88
N ILE A 228 -15.84 -27.13 -16.24
CA ILE A 228 -15.21 -25.89 -16.66
C ILE A 228 -15.35 -25.81 -18.19
N GLU A 229 -16.20 -24.91 -18.66
CA GLU A 229 -16.36 -24.66 -20.07
C GLU A 229 -15.34 -23.62 -20.53
N MET A 230 -14.40 -24.03 -21.39
CA MET A 230 -13.39 -23.16 -21.96
C MET A 230 -13.80 -22.70 -23.36
N ASN A 231 -13.87 -21.37 -23.55
CA ASN A 231 -14.13 -20.75 -24.86
C ASN A 231 -13.01 -19.76 -25.16
N VAL A 232 -11.87 -20.30 -25.61
CA VAL A 232 -10.63 -19.55 -25.85
C VAL A 232 -10.14 -19.88 -27.25
N PRO A 233 -9.90 -18.90 -28.13
CA PRO A 233 -9.33 -19.12 -29.45
C PRO A 233 -7.94 -19.78 -29.40
N ASP A 234 -7.70 -20.78 -30.23
CA ASP A 234 -6.46 -21.56 -30.26
C ASP A 234 -5.24 -20.78 -30.79
N ASP A 235 -5.45 -19.63 -31.43
CA ASP A 235 -4.41 -18.83 -32.05
C ASP A 235 -3.87 -17.69 -31.18
N ILE A 236 -4.38 -17.53 -29.95
CA ILE A 236 -3.91 -16.50 -29.02
C ILE A 236 -2.53 -16.86 -28.45
N MET A 237 -1.53 -16.05 -28.81
CA MET A 237 -0.18 -16.13 -28.24
C MET A 237 0.04 -14.98 -27.28
N ILE A 238 0.58 -15.26 -26.08
CA ILE A 238 0.95 -14.24 -25.08
C ILE A 238 2.41 -14.39 -24.66
N GLU A 239 2.97 -13.30 -24.09
CA GLU A 239 4.28 -13.29 -23.46
C GLU A 239 4.10 -13.07 -21.95
N GLY A 240 4.63 -13.97 -21.15
CA GLY A 240 4.51 -13.90 -19.68
C GLY A 240 5.28 -15.00 -18.96
N ASP A 241 5.31 -14.88 -17.66
CA ASP A 241 5.84 -15.90 -16.75
C ASP A 241 4.73 -16.93 -16.49
N GLN A 242 4.89 -18.13 -17.04
CA GLN A 242 3.88 -19.18 -16.98
C GLN A 242 3.55 -19.59 -15.54
N ASP A 243 4.53 -19.64 -14.64
CA ASP A 243 4.30 -20.03 -13.25
C ASP A 243 3.44 -18.98 -12.52
N ARG A 244 3.71 -17.71 -12.75
CA ARG A 244 2.93 -16.61 -12.16
C ARG A 244 1.53 -16.52 -12.76
N LEU A 245 1.39 -16.72 -14.05
CA LEU A 245 0.06 -16.76 -14.70
C LEU A 245 -0.73 -18.00 -14.28
N ARG A 246 -0.07 -19.16 -14.13
CA ARG A 246 -0.71 -20.37 -13.58
C ARG A 246 -1.23 -20.12 -12.17
N GLN A 247 -0.45 -19.45 -11.32
CA GLN A 247 -0.87 -19.05 -9.99
C GLN A 247 -2.09 -18.10 -10.03
N LEU A 248 -2.12 -17.16 -10.98
CA LEU A 248 -3.26 -16.27 -11.19
C LEU A 248 -4.54 -17.05 -11.51
N PHE A 249 -4.50 -17.85 -12.58
CA PHE A 249 -5.69 -18.56 -13.05
C PHE A 249 -6.15 -19.64 -12.09
N THR A 250 -5.24 -20.37 -11.45
CA THR A 250 -5.59 -21.33 -10.39
C THR A 250 -6.34 -20.67 -9.23
N ASN A 251 -5.92 -19.48 -8.81
CA ASN A 251 -6.61 -18.76 -7.74
C ASN A 251 -8.00 -18.23 -8.16
N ILE A 252 -8.14 -17.72 -9.39
CA ILE A 252 -9.43 -17.19 -9.87
C ILE A 252 -10.40 -18.33 -10.15
N ILE A 253 -9.97 -19.36 -10.91
CA ILE A 253 -10.82 -20.50 -11.28
C ILE A 253 -11.17 -21.32 -10.05
N GLY A 254 -10.20 -21.59 -9.16
CA GLY A 254 -10.46 -22.29 -7.90
C GLY A 254 -11.44 -21.52 -6.99
N ASN A 255 -11.39 -20.19 -7.00
CA ASN A 255 -12.39 -19.37 -6.32
C ASN A 255 -13.76 -19.46 -6.98
N ALA A 256 -13.82 -19.49 -8.32
CA ALA A 256 -15.05 -19.65 -9.07
C ALA A 256 -15.72 -21.01 -8.80
N LEU A 257 -14.97 -22.12 -8.83
CA LEU A 257 -15.45 -23.46 -8.47
C LEU A 257 -16.02 -23.49 -7.05
N LYS A 258 -15.26 -22.98 -6.09
CA LYS A 258 -15.65 -22.96 -4.68
C LYS A 258 -16.96 -22.20 -4.40
N HIS A 259 -17.27 -21.18 -5.19
CA HIS A 259 -18.46 -20.34 -5.01
C HIS A 259 -19.56 -20.61 -6.04
N SER A 260 -19.39 -21.62 -6.90
CA SER A 260 -20.42 -22.14 -7.79
C SER A 260 -21.36 -23.06 -7.01
N PRO A 261 -22.67 -23.02 -7.26
CA PRO A 261 -23.60 -24.04 -6.79
C PRO A 261 -23.27 -25.39 -7.41
N ASP A 262 -23.44 -26.48 -6.64
CA ASP A 262 -23.23 -27.85 -7.12
C ASP A 262 -23.96 -28.11 -8.45
N GLY A 263 -23.28 -28.72 -9.42
CA GLY A 263 -23.84 -29.07 -10.73
C GLY A 263 -23.98 -27.89 -11.68
N THR A 264 -23.41 -26.73 -11.37
CA THR A 264 -23.31 -25.60 -12.32
C THR A 264 -21.93 -25.55 -12.97
N ASN A 265 -21.85 -24.94 -14.14
CA ASN A 265 -20.59 -24.79 -14.85
C ASN A 265 -19.80 -23.57 -14.37
N VAL A 266 -18.48 -23.57 -14.58
CA VAL A 266 -17.62 -22.38 -14.56
C VAL A 266 -17.20 -22.09 -16.00
N LEU A 267 -17.39 -20.85 -16.46
CA LEU A 267 -17.10 -20.47 -17.82
C LEU A 267 -15.82 -19.65 -17.88
N VAL A 268 -14.88 -20.06 -18.72
CA VAL A 268 -13.63 -19.35 -18.99
C VAL A 268 -13.64 -18.90 -20.45
N GLU A 269 -13.86 -17.62 -20.69
CA GLU A 269 -13.93 -17.03 -22.01
C GLU A 269 -12.74 -16.08 -22.20
N ALA A 270 -12.04 -16.17 -23.35
CA ALA A 270 -10.98 -15.22 -23.66
C ALA A 270 -11.11 -14.71 -25.10
N HIS A 271 -10.69 -13.46 -25.29
CA HIS A 271 -10.59 -12.85 -26.62
C HIS A 271 -9.44 -11.84 -26.65
N GLU A 272 -8.95 -11.60 -27.83
CA GLU A 272 -7.93 -10.58 -28.07
C GLU A 272 -8.58 -9.21 -28.29
N ASP A 273 -8.19 -8.21 -27.52
CA ASP A 273 -8.51 -6.81 -27.76
C ASP A 273 -7.38 -6.18 -28.60
N ILE A 274 -7.52 -6.32 -29.92
CA ILE A 274 -6.51 -5.88 -30.90
C ILE A 274 -6.17 -4.39 -30.77
N PRO A 275 -7.14 -3.45 -30.60
CA PRO A 275 -6.85 -2.03 -30.44
C PRO A 275 -5.91 -1.70 -29.28
N HIS A 276 -6.01 -2.46 -28.19
CA HIS A 276 -5.22 -2.21 -26.98
C HIS A 276 -4.02 -3.16 -26.85
N GLY A 277 -3.91 -4.18 -27.70
CA GLY A 277 -2.84 -5.18 -27.66
C GLY A 277 -2.90 -6.02 -26.38
N THR A 278 -4.10 -6.32 -25.89
CA THR A 278 -4.35 -7.09 -24.67
C THR A 278 -5.17 -8.34 -24.95
N VAL A 279 -5.08 -9.30 -24.04
CA VAL A 279 -5.99 -10.45 -23.98
C VAL A 279 -6.89 -10.26 -22.77
N VAL A 280 -8.20 -10.28 -23.01
CA VAL A 280 -9.22 -10.16 -21.98
C VAL A 280 -9.78 -11.55 -21.71
N THR A 281 -9.69 -12.00 -20.46
CA THR A 281 -10.23 -13.29 -20.01
C THR A 281 -11.30 -13.06 -18.96
N ASN A 282 -12.46 -13.67 -19.14
CA ASN A 282 -13.57 -13.64 -18.19
C ASN A 282 -13.71 -15.02 -17.56
N VAL A 283 -13.72 -15.08 -16.25
CA VAL A 283 -14.04 -16.28 -15.47
C VAL A 283 -15.35 -16.04 -14.76
N VAL A 284 -16.40 -16.72 -15.22
CA VAL A 284 -17.78 -16.54 -14.74
C VAL A 284 -18.20 -17.76 -13.95
N ASN A 285 -18.61 -17.56 -12.71
CA ASN A 285 -19.29 -18.57 -11.91
C ASN A 285 -20.77 -18.20 -11.73
N PHE A 286 -21.65 -19.18 -11.81
CA PHE A 286 -23.11 -19.00 -11.75
C PHE A 286 -23.66 -18.92 -10.31
N GLY A 287 -22.82 -18.52 -9.38
CA GLY A 287 -23.18 -18.29 -7.98
C GLY A 287 -23.73 -16.89 -7.69
N SER A 288 -23.68 -16.50 -6.44
CA SER A 288 -24.13 -15.17 -6.02
C SER A 288 -23.24 -14.05 -6.59
N GLN A 289 -23.85 -12.99 -7.06
CA GLN A 289 -23.13 -11.79 -7.50
C GLN A 289 -22.40 -11.11 -6.33
N ILE A 290 -21.28 -10.51 -6.63
CA ILE A 290 -20.50 -9.71 -5.67
C ILE A 290 -21.04 -8.28 -5.66
N SER A 291 -21.45 -7.82 -4.46
CA SER A 291 -21.99 -6.48 -4.31
C SER A 291 -20.97 -5.40 -4.74
N PRO A 292 -21.38 -4.31 -5.38
CA PRO A 292 -20.48 -3.26 -5.85
C PRO A 292 -19.54 -2.72 -4.76
N ASP A 293 -20.02 -2.59 -3.52
CA ASP A 293 -19.25 -2.11 -2.37
C ASP A 293 -18.13 -3.08 -1.96
N SER A 294 -18.29 -4.36 -2.26
CA SER A 294 -17.32 -5.40 -1.89
C SER A 294 -16.29 -5.71 -2.99
N ARG A 295 -16.50 -5.26 -4.23
CA ARG A 295 -15.67 -5.64 -5.39
C ARG A 295 -14.20 -5.24 -5.25
N SER A 296 -13.94 -4.08 -4.66
CA SER A 296 -12.56 -3.64 -4.39
C SER A 296 -11.94 -4.37 -3.20
N ASP A 297 -12.77 -4.68 -2.19
CA ASP A 297 -12.31 -5.23 -0.92
C ASP A 297 -11.95 -6.71 -1.00
N ILE A 298 -12.60 -7.49 -1.88
CA ILE A 298 -12.29 -8.93 -2.04
C ILE A 298 -10.87 -9.21 -2.53
N PHE A 299 -10.20 -8.23 -3.16
CA PHE A 299 -8.81 -8.31 -3.58
C PHE A 299 -7.83 -7.83 -2.50
N ARG A 300 -8.33 -7.34 -1.35
CA ARG A 300 -7.47 -7.00 -0.22
C ARG A 300 -7.01 -8.28 0.47
N ARG A 301 -5.80 -8.26 0.95
CA ARG A 301 -5.18 -9.40 1.63
C ARG A 301 -5.96 -9.76 2.89
N PHE A 302 -6.16 -11.06 3.15
CA PHE A 302 -6.85 -11.60 4.34
C PHE A 302 -8.33 -11.18 4.45
N VAL A 303 -8.93 -10.64 3.42
CA VAL A 303 -10.36 -10.35 3.39
C VAL A 303 -11.12 -11.63 3.06
N ARG A 304 -12.11 -11.96 3.90
CA ARG A 304 -13.05 -13.05 3.70
C ARG A 304 -14.44 -12.46 3.55
N ALA A 305 -15.19 -12.90 2.55
CA ALA A 305 -16.60 -12.55 2.48
C ALA A 305 -17.28 -13.04 3.75
N LYS A 306 -18.11 -12.21 4.38
CA LYS A 306 -18.96 -12.62 5.50
C LYS A 306 -20.06 -13.53 4.95
N THR A 307 -19.75 -14.81 4.80
CA THR A 307 -20.76 -15.84 4.58
C THR A 307 -21.46 -16.08 5.91
N GLY A 308 -22.80 -16.31 5.87
CA GLY A 308 -23.64 -16.48 7.06
C GLY A 308 -23.17 -17.60 8.00
N PRO A 309 -23.73 -17.69 9.23
CA PRO A 309 -23.33 -18.65 10.22
C PRO A 309 -23.60 -20.08 9.70
N GLY A 310 -22.55 -20.87 9.51
CA GLY A 310 -22.62 -22.29 9.15
C GLY A 310 -21.81 -22.70 7.91
N THR A 311 -21.29 -21.78 7.11
CA THR A 311 -20.38 -22.10 6.00
C THR A 311 -18.95 -21.73 6.40
N GLU A 312 -18.20 -22.69 6.93
CA GLU A 312 -16.74 -22.59 7.06
C GLU A 312 -16.12 -22.62 5.66
N SER A 313 -16.13 -21.49 4.99
CA SER A 313 -15.44 -21.30 3.72
C SER A 313 -13.92 -21.31 3.97
N GLY A 314 -13.33 -22.50 3.88
CA GLY A 314 -11.94 -22.78 4.19
C GLY A 314 -10.94 -22.16 3.18
N GLY A 315 -10.77 -20.86 3.17
CA GLY A 315 -9.75 -20.18 2.35
C GLY A 315 -8.95 -19.20 3.18
N THR A 316 -7.67 -18.98 2.84
CA THR A 316 -6.76 -18.05 3.53
C THR A 316 -7.09 -16.57 3.29
N GLY A 317 -7.99 -16.23 2.36
CA GLY A 317 -8.26 -14.86 1.93
C GLY A 317 -7.09 -14.23 1.17
N LEU A 318 -6.17 -15.05 0.67
CA LEU A 318 -4.97 -14.61 -0.06
C LEU A 318 -5.10 -14.81 -1.58
N GLY A 319 -5.87 -15.82 -2.04
CA GLY A 319 -5.89 -16.23 -3.44
C GLY A 319 -6.19 -15.09 -4.42
N LEU A 320 -7.25 -14.31 -4.18
CA LEU A 320 -7.59 -13.17 -5.04
C LEU A 320 -6.54 -12.05 -5.00
N SER A 321 -5.89 -11.82 -3.87
CA SER A 321 -4.80 -10.84 -3.78
C SER A 321 -3.54 -11.29 -4.51
N ILE A 322 -3.25 -12.60 -4.51
CA ILE A 322 -2.17 -13.23 -5.30
C ILE A 322 -2.48 -13.10 -6.79
N ALA A 323 -3.71 -13.42 -7.19
CA ALA A 323 -4.13 -13.30 -8.58
C ALA A 323 -3.97 -11.87 -9.10
N ARG A 324 -4.45 -10.88 -8.35
CA ARG A 324 -4.31 -9.47 -8.70
C ARG A 324 -2.84 -9.05 -8.82
N TRP A 325 -2.01 -9.51 -7.92
CA TRP A 325 -0.58 -9.24 -7.96
C TRP A 325 0.09 -9.84 -9.19
N ALA A 326 -0.16 -11.12 -9.49
CA ALA A 326 0.43 -11.77 -10.65
C ALA A 326 0.04 -11.06 -11.96
N ALA A 327 -1.22 -10.58 -12.06
CA ALA A 327 -1.64 -9.74 -13.18
C ALA A 327 -0.86 -8.42 -13.24
N GLN A 328 -0.71 -7.73 -12.10
CA GLN A 328 0.02 -6.46 -12.02
C GLN A 328 1.50 -6.59 -12.39
N LEU A 329 2.15 -7.71 -12.04
CA LEU A 329 3.53 -7.99 -12.47
C LEU A 329 3.67 -8.04 -14.00
N HIS A 330 2.63 -8.51 -14.69
CA HIS A 330 2.58 -8.55 -16.16
C HIS A 330 2.05 -7.24 -16.79
N GLY A 331 1.84 -6.18 -15.97
CA GLY A 331 1.23 -4.94 -16.46
C GLY A 331 -0.27 -5.03 -16.72
N GLY A 332 -0.91 -6.10 -16.24
CA GLY A 332 -2.33 -6.37 -16.38
C GLY A 332 -3.18 -5.97 -15.19
N THR A 333 -4.48 -6.27 -15.26
CA THR A 333 -5.44 -5.98 -14.19
C THR A 333 -6.38 -7.15 -13.96
N VAL A 334 -6.92 -7.26 -12.74
CA VAL A 334 -8.03 -8.16 -12.39
C VAL A 334 -9.09 -7.35 -11.67
N GLN A 335 -10.32 -7.49 -12.13
CA GLN A 335 -11.48 -6.82 -11.55
C GLN A 335 -12.74 -7.67 -11.60
N VAL A 336 -13.76 -7.31 -10.81
CA VAL A 336 -15.10 -7.89 -10.92
C VAL A 336 -15.96 -6.97 -11.76
N VAL A 337 -16.55 -7.53 -12.82
CA VAL A 337 -17.45 -6.80 -13.71
C VAL A 337 -18.90 -7.26 -13.52
N ASP A 338 -19.85 -6.43 -13.96
CA ASP A 338 -21.26 -6.78 -13.93
C ASP A 338 -21.55 -7.88 -14.96
N ASP A 339 -22.15 -8.97 -14.51
CA ASP A 339 -22.63 -10.04 -15.35
C ASP A 339 -23.96 -10.57 -14.79
N SER A 340 -24.96 -10.71 -15.66
CA SER A 340 -26.27 -11.22 -15.25
C SER A 340 -26.25 -12.71 -14.89
N ARG A 341 -25.22 -13.44 -15.28
CA ARG A 341 -25.06 -14.88 -15.06
C ARG A 341 -24.58 -15.18 -13.64
N GLY A 342 -23.79 -14.30 -13.03
CA GLY A 342 -23.22 -14.51 -11.69
C GLY A 342 -22.06 -13.58 -11.38
N ALA A 343 -21.04 -14.05 -10.64
CA ALA A 343 -19.83 -13.28 -10.42
C ALA A 343 -18.87 -13.50 -11.62
N ASN A 344 -18.43 -12.40 -12.23
CA ASN A 344 -17.51 -12.40 -13.36
C ASN A 344 -16.20 -11.70 -12.97
N PHE A 345 -15.10 -12.46 -13.02
CA PHE A 345 -13.75 -11.96 -12.86
C PHE A 345 -13.14 -11.68 -14.22
N GLU A 346 -12.94 -10.41 -14.55
CA GLU A 346 -12.29 -9.98 -15.78
C GLU A 346 -10.80 -9.79 -15.52
N ILE A 347 -9.99 -10.48 -16.31
CA ILE A 347 -8.52 -10.42 -16.30
C ILE A 347 -8.09 -9.80 -17.63
N VAL A 348 -7.34 -8.69 -17.57
CA VAL A 348 -6.78 -8.04 -18.74
C VAL A 348 -5.26 -8.15 -18.67
N LEU A 349 -4.65 -8.83 -19.63
CA LEU A 349 -3.20 -9.03 -19.72
C LEU A 349 -2.66 -8.42 -21.00
N PRO A 350 -1.53 -7.71 -21.00
CA PRO A 350 -0.83 -7.34 -22.22
C PRO A 350 -0.46 -8.61 -23.03
N LYS A 351 -0.65 -8.57 -24.35
CA LYS A 351 -0.25 -9.67 -25.24
C LYS A 351 1.26 -9.82 -25.30
N TYR A 352 1.96 -8.70 -25.20
CA TYR A 352 3.42 -8.61 -25.25
C TYR A 352 3.93 -7.98 -23.96
N HIS A 353 5.00 -8.52 -23.43
CA HIS A 353 5.62 -7.93 -22.24
C HIS A 353 6.28 -6.59 -22.57
N ILE A 354 5.83 -5.52 -21.90
CA ILE A 354 6.43 -4.18 -22.04
C ILE A 354 7.51 -4.05 -20.98
N VAL A 355 8.77 -4.13 -21.40
CA VAL A 355 9.90 -3.82 -20.51
C VAL A 355 9.83 -2.34 -20.18
N GLY A 356 9.48 -2.01 -18.94
CA GLY A 356 9.41 -0.65 -18.40
C GLY A 356 10.73 -0.19 -17.80
#